data_3fa52c31dea8fe4c87e19070a21871da
#
_entry.id   3fa52c31dea8fe4c87e19070a21871da
#
_cell.length_a   1.000
_cell.length_b   1.000
_cell.length_c   1.000
_cell.angle_alpha   90.00
_cell.angle_beta   90.00
_cell.angle_gamma   90.00
#
_symmetry.space_group_name_H-M   'P 1'
#
loop_
_entity.id
_entity.type
_entity.pdbx_description
1 polymer ?
#
loop_
_entity_poly.entity_id
_entity_poly.type
_entity_poly.pdbx_seq_one_letter_code
_entity_poly.pdbx_strand_id
1 'polypeptide(L)'
;MQVEDWGPAWADPCALTRPAKPHPEPVFLNPFDNLIWHRPRVQRLFDFTHVFEAYKPAARRTHGYYVCPLLADGRLIGRADFARHNGALTIQQASLEPHAGPDAAATLARSCQSLAAVIGHDRIELAEGAADPTVTAALRSVCLQTERTVHP
;
A
#
# COMPACT_ATOMS: atom_id res chain seq x y z
N MET A 1 -1.54 -23.65 -18.99
CA MET A 1 -2.04 -22.64 -19.91
C MET A 1 -0.88 -21.86 -20.53
N GLN A 2 -1.07 -21.34 -21.72
CA GLN A 2 -0.13 -20.43 -22.36
C GLN A 2 -0.54 -19.00 -22.01
N VAL A 3 0.38 -18.19 -21.54
CA VAL A 3 0.15 -16.77 -21.24
C VAL A 3 0.93 -15.94 -22.25
N GLU A 4 0.26 -15.01 -22.90
CA GLU A 4 0.85 -14.11 -23.89
C GLU A 4 2.08 -13.42 -23.27
N ASP A 5 3.16 -13.38 -24.02
CA ASP A 5 4.48 -12.86 -23.63
C ASP A 5 5.15 -13.52 -22.40
N TRP A 6 4.51 -14.54 -21.78
CA TRP A 6 5.05 -15.23 -20.61
C TRP A 6 5.39 -16.70 -20.84
N GLY A 7 4.82 -17.31 -21.87
CA GLY A 7 4.99 -18.74 -22.15
C GLY A 7 4.11 -19.62 -21.24
N PRO A 8 4.51 -20.87 -20.98
CA PRO A 8 3.70 -21.80 -20.21
C PRO A 8 3.60 -21.36 -18.74
N ALA A 9 2.39 -21.39 -18.20
CA ALA A 9 2.09 -21.07 -16.80
C ALA A 9 1.13 -22.10 -16.21
N TRP A 10 1.24 -22.30 -14.89
CA TRP A 10 0.31 -23.13 -14.12
C TRP A 10 -0.74 -22.24 -13.47
N ALA A 11 -1.98 -22.66 -13.53
CA ALA A 11 -3.10 -21.98 -12.87
C ALA A 11 -4.08 -23.01 -12.30
N ASP A 12 -4.75 -22.65 -11.21
CA ASP A 12 -5.87 -23.43 -10.70
C ASP A 12 -7.01 -23.38 -11.71
N PRO A 13 -7.49 -24.52 -12.22
CA PRO A 13 -8.62 -24.56 -13.15
C PRO A 13 -9.87 -23.87 -12.62
N CYS A 14 -10.13 -23.97 -11.31
CA CYS A 14 -11.27 -23.30 -10.67
C CYS A 14 -11.13 -21.77 -10.66
N ALA A 15 -9.91 -21.25 -10.57
CA ALA A 15 -9.67 -19.81 -10.64
C ALA A 15 -9.93 -19.26 -12.05
N LEU A 16 -9.65 -20.06 -13.09
CA LEU A 16 -9.86 -19.64 -14.48
C LEU A 16 -11.36 -19.57 -14.89
N THR A 17 -12.21 -20.29 -14.19
CA THR A 17 -13.66 -20.33 -14.47
C THR A 17 -14.47 -19.34 -13.62
N ARG A 18 -13.86 -18.78 -12.58
CA ARG A 18 -14.50 -17.77 -11.75
C ARG A 18 -14.44 -16.41 -12.43
N PRO A 19 -15.56 -15.65 -12.50
CA PRO A 19 -15.50 -14.27 -12.94
C PRO A 19 -14.58 -13.49 -12.01
N ALA A 20 -13.67 -12.72 -12.59
CA ALA A 20 -12.83 -11.79 -11.83
C ALA A 20 -13.75 -10.80 -11.11
N LYS A 21 -13.79 -10.87 -9.79
CA LYS A 21 -14.44 -9.84 -8.98
C LYS A 21 -13.38 -8.79 -8.69
N PRO A 22 -13.58 -7.53 -9.11
CA PRO A 22 -12.71 -6.45 -8.67
C PRO A 22 -12.70 -6.44 -7.14
N HIS A 23 -11.53 -6.24 -6.53
CA HIS A 23 -11.49 -6.02 -5.09
C HIS A 23 -12.15 -4.66 -4.82
N PRO A 24 -13.26 -4.60 -4.07
CA PRO A 24 -14.06 -3.39 -3.96
C PRO A 24 -13.32 -2.26 -3.21
N GLU A 25 -12.41 -2.63 -2.33
CA GLU A 25 -11.69 -1.68 -1.47
C GLU A 25 -10.17 -1.77 -1.68
N PRO A 26 -9.49 -0.63 -1.77
CA PRO A 26 -8.04 -0.59 -1.78
C PRO A 26 -7.45 -1.18 -0.50
N VAL A 27 -6.33 -1.93 -0.63
CA VAL A 27 -5.72 -2.63 0.50
C VAL A 27 -4.20 -2.53 0.47
N PHE A 28 -3.59 -2.31 1.64
CA PHE A 28 -2.15 -2.46 1.81
C PHE A 28 -1.79 -3.93 1.91
N LEU A 29 -0.85 -4.35 1.07
CA LEU A 29 -0.30 -5.70 1.08
C LEU A 29 0.86 -5.78 2.05
N ASN A 30 0.91 -6.89 2.80
CA ASN A 30 2.09 -7.22 3.60
C ASN A 30 3.31 -7.37 2.67
N PRO A 31 4.51 -6.87 3.03
CA PRO A 31 5.71 -7.02 2.19
C PRO A 31 6.12 -8.47 1.91
N PHE A 32 5.57 -9.42 2.64
CA PHE A 32 5.74 -10.87 2.42
C PHE A 32 4.52 -11.55 1.79
N ASP A 33 3.54 -10.78 1.31
CA ASP A 33 2.37 -11.34 0.63
C ASP A 33 2.78 -12.14 -0.62
N ASN A 34 2.10 -13.26 -0.85
CA ASN A 34 2.37 -14.14 -2.00
C ASN A 34 2.24 -13.43 -3.34
N LEU A 35 1.38 -12.41 -3.45
CA LEU A 35 1.21 -11.63 -4.67
C LEU A 35 2.51 -10.90 -5.03
N ILE A 36 3.22 -10.35 -4.03
CA ILE A 36 4.41 -9.53 -4.24
C ILE A 36 5.74 -10.26 -3.92
N TRP A 37 5.68 -11.49 -3.44
CA TRP A 37 6.85 -12.30 -3.12
C TRP A 37 7.80 -12.50 -4.30
N HIS A 38 7.28 -12.89 -5.47
CA HIS A 38 8.08 -13.14 -6.66
C HIS A 38 8.28 -11.85 -7.45
N ARG A 39 9.31 -11.10 -7.13
CA ARG A 39 9.60 -9.76 -7.66
C ARG A 39 9.60 -9.63 -9.19
N PRO A 40 10.19 -10.56 -9.98
CA PRO A 40 10.10 -10.50 -11.44
C PRO A 40 8.66 -10.54 -11.96
N ARG A 41 7.78 -11.33 -11.31
CA ARG A 41 6.35 -11.36 -11.65
C ARG A 41 5.67 -10.03 -11.32
N VAL A 42 5.96 -9.46 -10.16
CA VAL A 42 5.39 -8.18 -9.73
C VAL A 42 5.77 -7.06 -10.69
N GLN A 43 7.05 -6.97 -11.04
CA GLN A 43 7.54 -5.99 -12.00
C GLN A 43 6.82 -6.14 -13.36
N ARG A 44 6.63 -7.36 -13.81
CA ARG A 44 6.02 -7.63 -15.12
C ARG A 44 4.51 -7.42 -15.16
N LEU A 45 3.78 -7.77 -14.07
CA LEU A 45 2.32 -7.63 -14.01
C LEU A 45 1.87 -6.23 -13.66
N PHE A 46 2.62 -5.52 -12.82
CA PHE A 46 2.18 -4.27 -12.20
C PHE A 46 3.09 -3.09 -12.52
N ASP A 47 4.19 -3.30 -13.26
CA ASP A 47 5.26 -2.31 -13.43
C ASP A 47 5.71 -1.70 -12.10
N PHE A 48 5.84 -2.58 -11.09
CA PHE A 48 6.10 -2.19 -9.72
C PHE A 48 7.37 -2.85 -9.20
N THR A 49 8.34 -2.05 -8.79
CA THR A 49 9.56 -2.54 -8.15
C THR A 49 9.39 -2.61 -6.64
N HIS A 50 9.35 -3.82 -6.09
CA HIS A 50 9.30 -4.05 -4.66
C HIS A 50 10.66 -4.49 -4.12
N VAL A 51 11.19 -3.72 -3.14
CA VAL A 51 12.42 -4.04 -2.43
C VAL A 51 12.13 -4.02 -0.94
N PHE A 52 12.43 -5.12 -0.24
CA PHE A 52 12.34 -5.16 1.21
C PHE A 52 13.63 -4.58 1.81
N GLU A 53 13.52 -3.42 2.45
CA GLU A 53 14.67 -2.63 2.89
C GLU A 53 15.00 -2.75 4.39
N ALA A 54 14.32 -3.62 5.12
CA ALA A 54 14.54 -3.80 6.57
C ALA A 54 15.99 -4.10 6.94
N TYR A 55 16.72 -4.80 6.07
CA TYR A 55 18.13 -5.15 6.28
C TYR A 55 19.12 -4.07 5.85
N LYS A 56 18.63 -2.98 5.23
CA LYS A 56 19.47 -1.84 4.88
C LYS A 56 19.62 -0.88 6.07
N PRO A 57 20.78 -0.26 6.27
CA PRO A 57 20.91 0.87 7.19
C PRO A 57 19.86 1.95 6.89
N ALA A 58 19.31 2.61 7.91
CA ALA A 58 18.23 3.59 7.74
C ALA A 58 18.53 4.66 6.67
N ALA A 59 19.73 5.20 6.66
CA ALA A 59 20.18 6.22 5.70
C ALA A 59 20.24 5.73 4.22
N ARG A 60 20.13 4.42 3.98
CA ARG A 60 20.16 3.81 2.64
C ARG A 60 18.81 3.30 2.19
N ARG A 61 17.75 3.49 2.99
CA ARG A 61 16.39 3.10 2.63
C ARG A 61 15.78 4.16 1.74
N THR A 62 15.18 3.72 0.66
CA THR A 62 14.48 4.60 -0.28
C THR A 62 13.03 4.79 0.13
N HIS A 63 12.38 3.73 0.60
CA HIS A 63 10.93 3.70 0.87
C HIS A 63 10.58 3.42 2.32
N GLY A 64 11.55 3.01 3.15
CA GLY A 64 11.31 2.77 4.58
C GLY A 64 11.71 1.38 5.07
N TYR A 65 11.25 1.04 6.28
CA TYR A 65 11.62 -0.21 6.96
C TYR A 65 10.67 -1.37 6.58
N TYR A 66 9.37 -1.14 6.72
CA TYR A 66 8.33 -2.15 6.51
C TYR A 66 7.30 -1.67 5.49
N VAL A 67 7.77 -1.56 4.26
CA VAL A 67 7.02 -0.93 3.17
C VAL A 67 5.91 -1.85 2.67
N CYS A 68 4.68 -1.39 2.78
CA CYS A 68 3.46 -2.05 2.33
C CYS A 68 2.99 -1.45 1.00
N PRO A 69 2.99 -2.20 -0.12
CA PRO A 69 2.38 -1.74 -1.36
C PRO A 69 0.87 -1.56 -1.24
N LEU A 70 0.31 -0.56 -1.92
CA LEU A 70 -1.12 -0.30 -2.00
C LEU A 70 -1.70 -0.87 -3.30
N LEU A 71 -2.56 -1.87 -3.16
CA LEU A 71 -3.32 -2.45 -4.27
C LEU A 71 -4.69 -1.76 -4.37
N ALA A 72 -5.01 -1.22 -5.54
CA ALA A 72 -6.31 -0.63 -5.86
C ALA A 72 -6.68 -0.96 -7.31
N ASP A 73 -7.89 -1.41 -7.55
CA ASP A 73 -8.41 -1.74 -8.89
C ASP A 73 -7.47 -2.63 -9.73
N GLY A 74 -6.85 -3.63 -9.07
CA GLY A 74 -5.92 -4.55 -9.72
C GLY A 74 -4.55 -3.96 -10.06
N ARG A 75 -4.18 -2.79 -9.54
CA ARG A 75 -2.91 -2.09 -9.77
C ARG A 75 -2.21 -1.77 -8.46
N LEU A 76 -0.89 -1.81 -8.45
CA LEU A 76 -0.10 -1.31 -7.33
C LEU A 76 0.15 0.18 -7.56
N ILE A 77 -0.62 1.04 -6.88
CA ILE A 77 -0.65 2.49 -7.13
C ILE A 77 0.25 3.31 -6.21
N GLY A 78 0.82 2.70 -5.19
CA GLY A 78 1.67 3.38 -4.22
C GLY A 78 2.18 2.44 -3.15
N ARG A 79 2.80 3.02 -2.14
CA ARG A 79 3.35 2.30 -0.98
C ARG A 79 3.42 3.19 0.25
N ALA A 80 3.40 2.58 1.44
CA ALA A 80 3.66 3.29 2.67
C ALA A 80 4.45 2.42 3.66
N ASP A 81 5.29 3.07 4.45
CA ASP A 81 5.98 2.49 5.60
C ASP A 81 5.27 2.91 6.88
N PHE A 82 4.93 1.95 7.71
CA PHE A 82 4.15 2.15 8.93
C PHE A 82 4.93 1.75 10.17
N ALA A 83 4.74 2.52 11.24
CA ALA A 83 5.15 2.17 12.59
C ALA A 83 3.95 2.24 13.53
N ARG A 84 4.02 1.51 14.64
CA ARG A 84 3.06 1.63 15.75
C ARG A 84 3.77 2.27 16.92
N HIS A 85 3.20 3.36 17.42
CA HIS A 85 3.75 4.03 18.58
C HIS A 85 2.62 4.61 19.43
N ASN A 86 2.64 4.35 20.74
CA ASN A 86 1.69 4.92 21.71
C ASN A 86 0.20 4.83 21.29
N GLY A 87 -0.22 3.68 20.76
CA GLY A 87 -1.61 3.48 20.30
C GLY A 87 -1.97 4.17 18.98
N ALA A 88 -0.99 4.75 18.29
CA ALA A 88 -1.19 5.36 16.99
C ALA A 88 -0.56 4.53 15.86
N LEU A 89 -1.16 4.59 14.68
CA LEU A 89 -0.54 4.18 13.42
C LEU A 89 0.22 5.38 12.84
N THR A 90 1.54 5.32 12.86
CA THR A 90 2.39 6.39 12.31
C THR A 90 2.80 6.06 10.89
N ILE A 91 2.49 6.94 9.95
CA ILE A 91 2.96 6.88 8.56
C ILE A 91 4.35 7.49 8.53
N GLN A 92 5.39 6.65 8.40
CA GLN A 92 6.79 7.06 8.38
C GLN A 92 7.19 7.60 7.01
N GLN A 93 6.69 6.98 5.95
CA GLN A 93 6.90 7.39 4.57
C GLN A 93 5.74 6.89 3.70
N ALA A 94 5.33 7.68 2.71
CA ALA A 94 4.35 7.27 1.71
C ALA A 94 4.68 7.88 0.34
N SER A 95 4.45 7.12 -0.71
CA SER A 95 4.64 7.58 -2.08
C SER A 95 3.64 6.92 -3.03
N LEU A 96 3.34 7.61 -4.13
CA LEU A 96 2.54 7.10 -5.24
C LEU A 96 3.44 6.67 -6.40
N GLU A 97 2.98 5.72 -7.18
CA GLU A 97 3.63 5.33 -8.41
C GLU A 97 3.34 6.36 -9.52
N PRO A 98 4.26 6.55 -10.50
CA PRO A 98 4.06 7.52 -11.57
C PRO A 98 2.79 7.32 -12.40
N HIS A 99 2.32 6.08 -12.49
CA HIS A 99 1.10 5.70 -13.22
C HIS A 99 -0.17 5.71 -12.34
N ALA A 100 -0.07 6.15 -11.10
CA ALA A 100 -1.22 6.29 -10.21
C ALA A 100 -2.17 7.38 -10.74
N GLY A 101 -3.46 7.10 -10.73
CA GLY A 101 -4.48 8.04 -11.20
C GLY A 101 -4.63 9.27 -10.30
N PRO A 102 -5.43 10.25 -10.72
CA PRO A 102 -5.60 11.51 -9.99
C PRO A 102 -6.14 11.34 -8.57
N ASP A 103 -6.94 10.31 -8.31
CA ASP A 103 -7.53 10.04 -7.01
C ASP A 103 -6.64 9.20 -6.08
N ALA A 104 -5.43 8.86 -6.52
CA ALA A 104 -4.56 7.93 -5.80
C ALA A 104 -4.16 8.44 -4.40
N ALA A 105 -3.92 9.74 -4.23
CA ALA A 105 -3.60 10.33 -2.93
C ALA A 105 -4.78 10.19 -1.94
N ALA A 106 -5.99 10.47 -2.39
CA ALA A 106 -7.20 10.29 -1.58
C ALA A 106 -7.45 8.80 -1.28
N THR A 107 -7.20 7.92 -2.24
CA THR A 107 -7.30 6.47 -2.06
C THR A 107 -6.30 5.97 -1.03
N LEU A 108 -5.04 6.40 -1.11
CA LEU A 108 -4.00 6.08 -0.13
C LEU A 108 -4.39 6.54 1.28
N ALA A 109 -4.90 7.76 1.41
CA ALA A 109 -5.34 8.30 2.70
C ALA A 109 -6.50 7.50 3.31
N ARG A 110 -7.53 7.16 2.53
CA ARG A 110 -8.64 6.29 2.99
C ARG A 110 -8.14 4.89 3.39
N SER A 111 -7.19 4.34 2.63
CA SER A 111 -6.62 3.03 2.95
C SER A 111 -5.84 3.04 4.27
N CYS A 112 -5.20 4.16 4.61
CA CYS A 112 -4.56 4.32 5.93
C CYS A 112 -5.60 4.32 7.06
N GLN A 113 -6.78 4.95 6.87
CA GLN A 113 -7.87 4.89 7.85
C GLN A 113 -8.41 3.47 8.02
N SER A 114 -8.65 2.78 6.90
CA SER A 114 -9.12 1.39 6.92
C SER A 114 -8.11 0.47 7.62
N LEU A 115 -6.81 0.64 7.35
CA LEU A 115 -5.76 -0.12 8.01
C LEU A 115 -5.74 0.16 9.52
N ALA A 116 -5.77 1.43 9.95
CA ALA A 116 -5.80 1.81 11.36
C ALA A 116 -6.99 1.16 12.07
N ALA A 117 -8.19 1.24 11.50
CA ALA A 117 -9.39 0.62 12.06
C ALA A 117 -9.26 -0.90 12.21
N VAL A 118 -8.74 -1.60 11.18
CA VAL A 118 -8.55 -3.05 11.20
C VAL A 118 -7.57 -3.49 12.28
N ILE A 119 -6.51 -2.72 12.52
CA ILE A 119 -5.50 -3.05 13.54
C ILE A 119 -5.82 -2.48 14.92
N GLY A 120 -7.00 -1.86 15.09
CA GLY A 120 -7.48 -1.34 16.37
C GLY A 120 -6.79 -0.07 16.85
N HIS A 121 -6.36 0.79 15.93
CA HIS A 121 -5.80 2.11 16.24
C HIS A 121 -6.79 3.21 15.88
N ASP A 122 -7.08 4.08 16.86
CA ASP A 122 -8.01 5.20 16.70
C ASP A 122 -7.29 6.48 16.24
N ARG A 123 -5.97 6.49 16.23
CA ARG A 123 -5.15 7.66 15.88
C ARG A 123 -4.17 7.34 14.77
N ILE A 124 -4.11 8.26 13.78
CA ILE A 124 -3.15 8.22 12.68
C ILE A 124 -2.25 9.45 12.80
N GLU A 125 -0.95 9.22 12.75
CA GLU A 125 0.07 10.26 12.76
C GLU A 125 0.87 10.24 11.46
N LEU A 126 1.32 11.40 11.03
CA LEU A 126 2.18 11.56 9.85
C LEU A 126 3.53 12.10 10.30
N ALA A 127 4.60 11.36 10.01
CA ALA A 127 5.96 11.81 10.28
C ALA A 127 6.31 13.04 9.41
N GLU A 128 7.20 13.88 9.88
CA GLU A 128 7.66 15.06 9.14
C GLU A 128 8.41 14.61 7.87
N GLY A 129 8.06 15.22 6.73
CA GLY A 129 8.68 14.86 5.45
C GLY A 129 8.30 13.47 4.91
N ALA A 130 7.27 12.84 5.45
CA ALA A 130 6.87 11.47 5.10
C ALA A 130 6.39 11.29 3.65
N ALA A 131 5.95 12.37 2.98
CA ALA A 131 5.43 12.30 1.62
C ALA A 131 5.58 13.64 0.88
N ASP A 132 5.36 13.61 -0.44
CA ASP A 132 5.25 14.83 -1.24
C ASP A 132 4.05 15.70 -0.79
N PRO A 133 3.96 16.98 -1.22
CA PRO A 133 2.91 17.90 -0.75
C PRO A 133 1.49 17.41 -1.02
N THR A 134 1.23 16.76 -2.17
CA THR A 134 -0.10 16.28 -2.57
C THR A 134 -0.56 15.14 -1.67
N VAL A 135 0.29 14.15 -1.47
CA VAL A 135 0.03 13.02 -0.58
C VAL A 135 -0.06 13.49 0.87
N THR A 136 0.81 14.41 1.29
CA THR A 136 0.78 15.01 2.63
C THR A 136 -0.55 15.71 2.91
N ALA A 137 -1.08 16.48 1.96
CA ALA A 137 -2.37 17.15 2.11
C ALA A 137 -3.53 16.14 2.30
N ALA A 138 -3.55 15.09 1.50
CA ALA A 138 -4.54 14.02 1.61
C ALA A 138 -4.43 13.27 2.95
N LEU A 139 -3.22 12.92 3.39
CA LEU A 139 -2.98 12.22 4.66
C LEU A 139 -3.36 13.08 5.87
N ARG A 140 -3.05 14.36 5.86
CA ARG A 140 -3.43 15.28 6.94
C ARG A 140 -4.95 15.38 7.14
N SER A 141 -5.73 15.28 6.05
CA SER A 141 -7.19 15.30 6.16
C SER A 141 -7.73 14.13 6.98
N VAL A 142 -7.12 12.96 6.91
CA VAL A 142 -7.53 11.77 7.66
C VAL A 142 -6.99 11.77 9.09
N CYS A 143 -5.78 12.30 9.33
CA CYS A 143 -5.23 12.48 10.68
C CYS A 143 -6.15 13.39 11.54
N LEU A 144 -6.61 14.51 10.97
CA LEU A 144 -7.51 15.45 11.65
C LEU A 144 -8.92 14.90 11.93
N GLN A 145 -9.41 13.99 11.11
CA GLN A 145 -10.74 13.36 11.31
C GLN A 145 -10.71 12.40 12.49
N THR A 146 -9.62 11.72 12.70
CA THR A 146 -9.45 10.76 13.80
C THR A 146 -9.48 11.46 15.17
N GLU A 147 -8.97 12.70 15.28
CA GLU A 147 -9.04 13.49 16.53
C GLU A 147 -10.46 13.95 16.91
N ARG A 148 -11.38 14.08 15.94
CA ARG A 148 -12.75 14.51 16.19
C ARG A 148 -13.69 13.43 16.69
N THR A 149 -13.34 12.16 16.51
CA THR A 149 -14.19 11.02 16.88
C THR A 149 -14.00 10.60 18.34
N VAL A 150 -13.05 11.17 19.06
CA VAL A 150 -12.66 10.82 20.45
C VAL A 150 -13.31 11.76 21.50
N HIS A 151 -14.34 12.51 21.20
CA HIS A 151 -15.12 13.22 22.22
C HIS A 151 -16.48 12.57 22.42
N PRO A 152 -16.75 12.08 23.67
CA PRO A 152 -18.04 11.52 24.06
C PRO A 152 -19.15 12.59 24.06
#